data_93ed4d6bef2df0e121a1ed7c5bf2911f
#
_entry.id   93ed4d6bef2df0e121a1ed7c5bf2911f
#
_cell.length_a   1.000
_cell.length_b   1.000
_cell.length_c   1.000
_cell.angle_alpha   90.00
_cell.angle_beta   90.00
_cell.angle_gamma   90.00
#
_symmetry.space_group_name_H-M   'P 1'
#
loop_
_entity.id
_entity.type
_entity.pdbx_description
1 polymer ?
#
loop_
_entity_poly.entity_id
_entity_poly.type
_entity_poly.pdbx_seq_one_letter_code
_entity_poly.pdbx_strand_id
1 'polypeptide(L)'
;GGVSVEHSRQMAARLSEQGFDFMYTEVPETGHGCRSPEIFEEVVPWLVRQRKERSPDRVVHATFTLRHNRSYWAAIEQLDAYDGRASVDCEVMDENRIEVRTENVRTFQLSNPESRKISDVVIDGSSVADVNLDRGVLFQKGERGEWERGSFDLSAEKRRGASGPIGDMFHDGVLLVPGTSGTGYHTHVTQDCAQRAVGFYRERNGGVHRGGIMGSNDVRLRVVNDSDLTEADLKQYNLLLLGTPRSNSVLSRLRDRLPIAFEGDAIRICDRTYTAEGAAVFAVFPHPENPDRYVAVHGGDAPDAICWGSHLDMHLLPDYLVYARESVIDWGFWDNRWRAPA
;
A
#
# COMPACT_ATOMS: atom_id res chain seq x y z
N GLY A 1 22.62 -15.51 20.20
CA GLY A 1 21.64 -15.29 19.13
C GLY A 1 21.32 -13.82 18.96
N GLY A 2 21.02 -13.35 17.75
CA GLY A 2 20.75 -11.96 17.47
C GLY A 2 19.39 -11.45 17.98
N VAL A 3 18.51 -12.34 18.47
CA VAL A 3 17.20 -11.99 19.04
C VAL A 3 17.09 -12.58 20.43
N SER A 4 16.70 -11.73 21.39
CA SER A 4 16.50 -12.17 22.80
C SER A 4 15.26 -13.07 22.92
N VAL A 5 15.37 -14.15 23.72
CA VAL A 5 14.25 -15.01 24.09
C VAL A 5 13.12 -14.24 24.82
N GLU A 6 13.49 -13.13 25.45
CA GLU A 6 12.54 -12.27 26.18
C GLU A 6 11.39 -11.77 25.31
N HIS A 7 11.61 -11.51 24.00
CA HIS A 7 10.54 -11.15 23.08
C HIS A 7 9.48 -12.25 22.94
N SER A 8 9.93 -13.51 22.89
CA SER A 8 9.00 -14.66 22.82
C SER A 8 8.24 -14.85 24.14
N ARG A 9 8.90 -14.66 25.27
CA ARG A 9 8.26 -14.71 26.60
C ARG A 9 7.18 -13.64 26.75
N GLN A 10 7.50 -12.40 26.38
CA GLN A 10 6.54 -11.29 26.39
C GLN A 10 5.34 -11.56 25.48
N MET A 11 5.56 -12.13 24.29
CA MET A 11 4.47 -12.51 23.39
C MET A 11 3.60 -13.61 24.00
N ALA A 12 4.21 -14.66 24.58
CA ALA A 12 3.48 -15.74 25.23
C ALA A 12 2.64 -15.21 26.41
N ALA A 13 3.20 -14.34 27.25
CA ALA A 13 2.47 -13.70 28.34
C ALA A 13 1.26 -12.92 27.82
N ARG A 14 1.45 -12.14 26.76
CA ARG A 14 0.39 -11.32 26.14
C ARG A 14 -0.74 -12.16 25.52
N LEU A 15 -0.40 -13.26 24.85
CA LEU A 15 -1.38 -14.20 24.32
C LEU A 15 -2.19 -14.88 25.44
N SER A 16 -1.50 -15.26 26.55
CA SER A 16 -2.16 -15.83 27.73
C SER A 16 -3.12 -14.82 28.39
N GLU A 17 -2.69 -13.58 28.60
CA GLU A 17 -3.54 -12.51 29.15
C GLU A 17 -4.82 -12.26 28.34
N GLN A 18 -4.74 -12.47 27.03
CA GLN A 18 -5.88 -12.31 26.12
C GLN A 18 -6.70 -13.59 25.90
N GLY A 19 -6.35 -14.69 26.57
CA GLY A 19 -7.10 -15.95 26.52
C GLY A 19 -6.92 -16.75 25.23
N PHE A 20 -5.86 -16.50 24.45
CA PHE A 20 -5.57 -17.31 23.27
C PHE A 20 -5.07 -18.69 23.64
N ASP A 21 -5.53 -19.72 22.92
CA ASP A 21 -4.94 -21.05 22.94
C ASP A 21 -3.69 -21.07 22.05
N PHE A 22 -2.53 -21.32 22.65
CA PHE A 22 -1.26 -21.36 21.94
C PHE A 22 -0.30 -22.35 22.60
N MET A 23 0.71 -22.77 21.85
CA MET A 23 1.81 -23.58 22.35
C MET A 23 3.08 -22.73 22.40
N TYR A 24 3.78 -22.78 23.52
CA TYR A 24 5.07 -22.13 23.71
C TYR A 24 6.07 -23.09 24.35
N THR A 25 7.20 -23.33 23.68
CA THR A 25 8.27 -24.19 24.17
C THR A 25 9.60 -23.50 24.03
N GLU A 26 10.37 -23.40 25.12
CA GLU A 26 11.75 -22.92 25.10
C GLU A 26 12.72 -24.11 25.03
N VAL A 27 13.71 -23.98 24.16
CA VAL A 27 14.79 -24.95 24.04
C VAL A 27 16.07 -24.32 24.56
N PRO A 28 16.55 -24.75 25.75
CA PRO A 28 17.75 -24.19 26.34
C PRO A 28 18.99 -24.39 25.45
N GLU A 29 19.93 -23.45 25.54
CA GLU A 29 21.27 -23.54 24.94
C GLU A 29 21.26 -23.71 23.40
N THR A 30 20.14 -23.37 22.72
CA THR A 30 20.04 -23.40 21.27
C THR A 30 20.10 -21.98 20.68
N GLY A 31 20.67 -21.86 19.49
CA GLY A 31 20.68 -20.62 18.70
C GLY A 31 19.53 -20.55 17.70
N HIS A 32 19.68 -19.70 16.69
CA HIS A 32 18.81 -19.69 15.53
C HIS A 32 18.80 -21.06 14.86
N GLY A 33 17.62 -21.62 14.61
CA GLY A 33 17.46 -22.90 13.94
C GLY A 33 17.45 -24.08 14.88
N CYS A 34 16.65 -24.02 15.92
CA CYS A 34 16.34 -25.19 16.74
C CYS A 34 15.82 -26.32 15.85
N ARG A 35 16.54 -27.44 15.83
CA ARG A 35 16.22 -28.67 15.07
C ARG A 35 16.04 -29.84 16.02
N SER A 36 15.36 -29.63 17.16
CA SER A 36 15.05 -30.72 18.08
C SER A 36 13.93 -31.60 17.49
N PRO A 37 14.17 -32.89 17.22
CA PRO A 37 13.14 -33.82 16.77
C PRO A 37 11.95 -33.88 17.71
N GLU A 38 12.19 -33.83 19.02
CA GLU A 38 11.16 -33.91 20.07
C GLU A 38 10.13 -32.78 19.96
N ILE A 39 10.60 -31.57 19.60
CA ILE A 39 9.70 -30.42 19.38
C ILE A 39 8.81 -30.65 18.16
N PHE A 40 9.36 -31.20 17.08
CA PHE A 40 8.56 -31.50 15.89
C PHE A 40 7.51 -32.58 16.17
N GLU A 41 7.82 -33.57 17.01
CA GLU A 41 6.88 -34.60 17.43
C GLU A 41 5.69 -34.03 18.23
N GLU A 42 5.87 -32.92 18.92
CA GLU A 42 4.83 -32.24 19.68
C GLU A 42 4.10 -31.18 18.82
N VAL A 43 4.83 -30.30 18.13
CA VAL A 43 4.29 -29.15 17.40
C VAL A 43 3.53 -29.57 16.14
N VAL A 44 4.02 -30.55 15.39
CA VAL A 44 3.37 -30.97 14.13
C VAL A 44 1.98 -31.57 14.36
N PRO A 45 1.76 -32.50 15.30
CA PRO A 45 0.41 -32.98 15.62
C PRO A 45 -0.51 -31.87 16.13
N TRP A 46 0.03 -30.91 16.91
CA TRP A 46 -0.76 -29.76 17.38
C TRP A 46 -1.21 -28.89 16.20
N LEU A 47 -0.30 -28.51 15.29
CA LEU A 47 -0.63 -27.74 14.09
C LEU A 47 -1.65 -28.45 13.18
N VAL A 48 -1.49 -29.77 12.98
CA VAL A 48 -2.41 -30.55 12.12
C VAL A 48 -3.82 -30.62 12.71
N ARG A 49 -3.97 -30.54 14.03
CA ARG A 49 -5.27 -30.50 14.68
C ARG A 49 -5.97 -29.15 14.60
N GLN A 50 -5.23 -28.07 14.38
CA GLN A 50 -5.82 -26.73 14.28
C GLN A 50 -6.81 -26.67 13.11
N ARG A 51 -7.95 -26.05 13.33
CA ARG A 51 -8.97 -25.80 12.32
C ARG A 51 -9.32 -24.32 12.33
N LYS A 52 -9.20 -23.70 11.19
CA LYS A 52 -9.70 -22.35 11.02
C LYS A 52 -11.22 -22.40 10.99
N GLU A 53 -11.86 -21.66 11.87
CA GLU A 53 -13.30 -21.43 11.81
C GLU A 53 -13.66 -20.78 10.47
N ARG A 54 -14.72 -21.22 9.82
CA ARG A 54 -15.10 -20.71 8.50
C ARG A 54 -15.82 -19.38 8.57
N SER A 55 -16.64 -19.19 9.59
CA SER A 55 -17.47 -18.00 9.75
C SER A 55 -17.64 -17.70 11.24
N PRO A 56 -16.66 -17.07 11.90
CA PRO A 56 -16.77 -16.73 13.31
C PRO A 56 -17.87 -15.70 13.54
N ASP A 57 -18.52 -15.76 14.70
CA ASP A 57 -19.54 -14.79 15.09
C ASP A 57 -18.96 -13.39 15.30
N ARG A 58 -17.70 -13.31 15.66
CA ARG A 58 -16.98 -12.03 15.78
C ARG A 58 -15.76 -11.99 14.88
N VAL A 59 -15.64 -10.88 14.13
CA VAL A 59 -14.51 -10.60 13.27
C VAL A 59 -13.90 -9.27 13.66
N VAL A 60 -12.66 -9.29 14.13
CA VAL A 60 -11.86 -8.09 14.32
C VAL A 60 -10.82 -8.03 13.21
N HIS A 61 -10.82 -6.97 12.44
CA HIS A 61 -9.85 -6.74 11.38
C HIS A 61 -9.23 -5.35 11.52
N ALA A 62 -7.89 -5.30 11.44
CA ALA A 62 -7.14 -4.06 11.46
C ALA A 62 -6.08 -4.06 10.36
N THR A 63 -5.93 -2.94 9.69
CA THR A 63 -4.99 -2.79 8.58
C THR A 63 -4.46 -1.36 8.47
N PHE A 64 -3.28 -1.20 7.85
CA PHE A 64 -2.71 0.07 7.41
C PHE A 64 -2.79 0.22 5.89
N THR A 65 -3.31 -0.78 5.16
CA THR A 65 -3.33 -0.81 3.71
C THR A 65 -4.53 -1.59 3.18
N LEU A 66 -5.10 -1.14 2.07
CA LEU A 66 -6.19 -1.86 1.42
C LEU A 66 -5.75 -3.15 0.72
N ARG A 67 -4.45 -3.43 0.62
CA ARG A 67 -3.93 -4.70 0.10
C ARG A 67 -4.39 -5.90 0.95
N HIS A 68 -4.40 -5.74 2.27
CA HIS A 68 -4.85 -6.75 3.24
C HIS A 68 -6.14 -6.28 3.92
N ASN A 69 -7.16 -6.02 3.12
CA ASN A 69 -8.36 -5.30 3.54
C ASN A 69 -9.47 -6.19 4.12
N ARG A 70 -9.31 -7.53 4.14
CA ARG A 70 -10.40 -8.45 4.47
C ARG A 70 -10.01 -9.48 5.52
N SER A 71 -10.96 -9.71 6.44
CA SER A 71 -10.97 -10.87 7.33
C SER A 71 -12.36 -11.48 7.30
N TYR A 72 -12.47 -12.78 6.98
CA TYR A 72 -13.73 -13.52 6.88
C TYR A 72 -14.79 -12.76 6.06
N TRP A 73 -15.90 -12.38 6.70
CA TRP A 73 -17.05 -11.74 6.09
C TRP A 73 -17.03 -10.19 6.17
N ALA A 74 -15.98 -9.60 6.73
CA ALA A 74 -15.79 -8.15 6.81
C ALA A 74 -14.58 -7.69 5.97
N ALA A 75 -14.74 -6.60 5.23
CA ALA A 75 -13.65 -5.98 4.47
C ALA A 75 -13.69 -4.45 4.60
N ILE A 76 -12.54 -3.82 4.80
CA ILE A 76 -12.36 -2.37 4.75
C ILE A 76 -12.06 -2.00 3.30
N GLU A 77 -12.91 -1.19 2.67
CA GLU A 77 -12.77 -0.82 1.25
C GLU A 77 -12.14 0.56 1.06
N GLN A 78 -12.28 1.46 2.06
CA GLN A 78 -11.59 2.75 2.10
C GLN A 78 -11.29 3.15 3.55
N LEU A 79 -10.16 3.83 3.75
CA LEU A 79 -9.81 4.49 5.01
C LEU A 79 -10.31 5.94 5.00
N ASP A 80 -10.53 6.53 6.17
CA ASP A 80 -10.73 7.98 6.28
C ASP A 80 -9.40 8.72 6.05
N ALA A 81 -8.30 8.20 6.65
CA ALA A 81 -6.94 8.73 6.48
C ALA A 81 -5.93 7.57 6.26
N TYR A 82 -4.96 7.77 5.38
CA TYR A 82 -4.01 6.72 4.96
C TYR A 82 -2.69 6.73 5.73
N ASP A 83 -2.51 7.64 6.65
CA ASP A 83 -1.35 7.73 7.56
C ASP A 83 -1.56 6.95 8.87
N GLY A 84 -2.71 6.32 9.05
CA GLY A 84 -3.10 5.62 10.26
C GLY A 84 -3.66 4.21 10.06
N ARG A 85 -3.78 3.50 11.18
CA ARG A 85 -4.45 2.20 11.22
C ARG A 85 -5.96 2.37 11.07
N ALA A 86 -6.59 1.54 10.26
CA ALA A 86 -8.03 1.36 10.26
C ALA A 86 -8.43 0.04 10.90
N SER A 87 -9.59 0.00 11.55
CA SER A 87 -10.12 -1.25 12.10
C SER A 87 -11.64 -1.31 12.05
N VAL A 88 -12.13 -2.55 11.94
CA VAL A 88 -13.53 -2.92 12.15
C VAL A 88 -13.61 -4.05 13.18
N ASP A 89 -14.54 -3.94 14.12
CA ASP A 89 -14.92 -4.99 15.06
C ASP A 89 -16.40 -5.30 14.82
N CYS A 90 -16.67 -6.44 14.23
CA CYS A 90 -18.00 -6.86 13.79
C CYS A 90 -18.43 -8.09 14.59
N GLU A 91 -19.59 -8.03 15.22
CA GLU A 91 -20.12 -9.09 16.06
C GLU A 91 -21.57 -9.41 15.71
N VAL A 92 -21.87 -10.69 15.51
CA VAL A 92 -23.24 -11.19 15.35
C VAL A 92 -23.88 -11.30 16.73
N MET A 93 -24.86 -10.44 16.99
CA MET A 93 -25.52 -10.34 18.29
C MET A 93 -26.65 -11.38 18.44
N ASP A 94 -27.36 -11.65 17.35
CA ASP A 94 -28.47 -12.60 17.27
C ASP A 94 -28.68 -13.06 15.82
N GLU A 95 -29.77 -13.81 15.54
CA GLU A 95 -30.04 -14.39 14.23
C GLU A 95 -30.19 -13.36 13.08
N ASN A 96 -30.47 -12.08 13.40
CA ASN A 96 -30.80 -11.06 12.42
C ASN A 96 -30.02 -9.76 12.56
N ARG A 97 -29.11 -9.65 13.54
CA ARG A 97 -28.42 -8.40 13.86
C ARG A 97 -26.91 -8.54 13.96
N ILE A 98 -26.18 -7.60 13.35
CA ILE A 98 -24.73 -7.40 13.49
C ILE A 98 -24.46 -6.03 14.12
N GLU A 99 -23.58 -6.00 15.11
CA GLU A 99 -23.00 -4.77 15.64
C GLU A 99 -21.59 -4.56 15.05
N VAL A 100 -21.30 -3.32 14.59
CA VAL A 100 -20.03 -2.95 13.98
C VAL A 100 -19.49 -1.71 14.68
N ARG A 101 -18.21 -1.75 15.08
CA ARG A 101 -17.46 -0.59 15.55
C ARG A 101 -16.33 -0.33 14.58
N THR A 102 -16.14 0.93 14.21
CA THR A 102 -15.14 1.34 13.23
C THR A 102 -14.16 2.36 13.78
N GLU A 103 -12.92 2.30 13.31
CA GLU A 103 -11.89 3.31 13.56
C GLU A 103 -11.18 3.61 12.24
N ASN A 104 -11.11 4.88 11.83
CA ASN A 104 -10.45 5.31 10.58
C ASN A 104 -10.98 4.60 9.32
N VAL A 105 -12.29 4.32 9.25
CA VAL A 105 -12.93 3.64 8.13
C VAL A 105 -13.92 4.56 7.44
N ARG A 106 -13.74 4.76 6.13
CA ARG A 106 -14.66 5.51 5.26
C ARG A 106 -15.71 4.60 4.63
N THR A 107 -15.27 3.44 4.11
CA THR A 107 -16.14 2.48 3.44
C THR A 107 -15.73 1.07 3.82
N PHE A 108 -16.70 0.23 4.16
CA PHE A 108 -16.48 -1.19 4.41
C PHE A 108 -17.57 -2.05 3.79
N GLN A 109 -17.29 -3.33 3.63
CA GLN A 109 -18.22 -4.33 3.10
C GLN A 109 -18.47 -5.41 4.14
N LEU A 110 -19.73 -5.81 4.30
CA LEU A 110 -20.10 -7.05 4.96
C LEU A 110 -20.64 -8.04 3.94
N SER A 111 -20.29 -9.30 4.10
CA SER A 111 -20.88 -10.45 3.40
C SER A 111 -21.65 -11.30 4.42
N ASN A 112 -22.57 -12.14 3.96
CA ASN A 112 -23.40 -12.93 4.85
C ASN A 112 -22.57 -13.98 5.64
N PRO A 113 -22.53 -13.92 6.99
CA PRO A 113 -21.91 -14.96 7.80
C PRO A 113 -22.79 -16.21 7.84
N GLU A 114 -22.39 -17.28 7.12
CA GLU A 114 -23.08 -18.59 7.10
C GLU A 114 -24.57 -18.55 6.74
N SER A 115 -24.95 -17.74 5.76
CA SER A 115 -26.34 -17.66 5.28
C SER A 115 -27.36 -17.28 6.37
N ARG A 116 -26.97 -16.47 7.35
CA ARG A 116 -27.87 -15.93 8.37
C ARG A 116 -28.84 -14.90 7.76
N LYS A 117 -29.97 -14.72 8.40
CA LYS A 117 -31.00 -13.76 7.95
C LYS A 117 -30.76 -12.38 8.58
N ILE A 118 -29.59 -11.81 8.35
CA ILE A 118 -29.26 -10.47 8.86
C ILE A 118 -30.13 -9.44 8.16
N SER A 119 -30.85 -8.65 8.93
CA SER A 119 -31.71 -7.57 8.48
C SER A 119 -31.41 -6.22 9.13
N ASP A 120 -30.65 -6.21 10.21
CA ASP A 120 -30.26 -4.99 10.96
C ASP A 120 -28.74 -4.98 11.18
N VAL A 121 -28.10 -3.86 10.83
CA VAL A 121 -26.68 -3.63 11.10
C VAL A 121 -26.54 -2.34 11.88
N VAL A 122 -26.02 -2.42 13.10
CA VAL A 122 -25.73 -1.25 13.93
C VAL A 122 -24.28 -0.87 13.79
N ILE A 123 -24.01 0.31 13.25
CA ILE A 123 -22.66 0.79 12.99
C ILE A 123 -22.40 2.01 13.84
N ASP A 124 -21.40 1.94 14.74
CA ASP A 124 -21.03 3.01 15.67
C ASP A 124 -22.25 3.57 16.46
N GLY A 125 -23.17 2.68 16.81
CA GLY A 125 -24.42 3.01 17.53
C GLY A 125 -25.58 3.47 16.65
N SER A 126 -25.42 3.58 15.33
CA SER A 126 -26.48 3.95 14.40
C SER A 126 -27.02 2.73 13.65
N SER A 127 -28.34 2.51 13.67
CA SER A 127 -28.97 1.37 12.99
C SER A 127 -29.18 1.65 11.51
N VAL A 128 -28.82 0.67 10.67
CA VAL A 128 -29.10 0.61 9.24
C VAL A 128 -29.97 -0.64 9.02
N ALA A 129 -31.27 -0.42 8.83
CA ALA A 129 -32.26 -1.49 8.69
C ALA A 129 -32.40 -1.98 7.22
N ASP A 130 -33.19 -3.05 7.05
CA ASP A 130 -33.52 -3.66 5.74
C ASP A 130 -32.28 -4.10 4.94
N VAL A 131 -31.26 -4.63 5.63
CA VAL A 131 -30.01 -5.09 5.03
C VAL A 131 -30.19 -6.55 4.54
N ASN A 132 -29.67 -6.83 3.33
CA ASN A 132 -29.52 -8.20 2.83
C ASN A 132 -28.07 -8.42 2.43
N LEU A 133 -27.35 -9.25 3.17
CA LEU A 133 -25.92 -9.50 3.00
C LEU A 133 -25.58 -10.63 2.00
N ASP A 134 -26.56 -11.27 1.35
CA ASP A 134 -26.32 -12.45 0.48
C ASP A 134 -25.34 -12.18 -0.68
N ARG A 135 -25.31 -10.96 -1.18
CA ARG A 135 -24.41 -10.54 -2.24
C ARG A 135 -23.28 -9.61 -1.77
N GLY A 136 -23.19 -9.41 -0.45
CA GLY A 136 -22.35 -8.38 0.14
C GLY A 136 -22.96 -6.98 0.01
N VAL A 137 -22.81 -6.17 1.05
CA VAL A 137 -23.31 -4.80 1.12
C VAL A 137 -22.19 -3.88 1.52
N LEU A 138 -22.03 -2.78 0.78
CA LEU A 138 -21.15 -1.68 1.13
C LEU A 138 -21.87 -0.71 2.07
N PHE A 139 -21.12 -0.25 3.07
CA PHE A 139 -21.49 0.81 3.98
C PHE A 139 -20.48 1.93 3.82
N GLN A 140 -20.93 3.15 3.62
CA GLN A 140 -20.07 4.32 3.48
C GLN A 140 -20.48 5.41 4.48
N LYS A 141 -19.48 6.01 5.09
CA LYS A 141 -19.68 7.14 6.00
C LYS A 141 -19.86 8.42 5.19
N GLY A 142 -20.99 9.11 5.38
CA GLY A 142 -21.28 10.42 4.82
C GLY A 142 -20.39 11.53 5.39
N GLU A 143 -20.49 12.73 4.84
CA GLU A 143 -19.68 13.88 5.27
C GLU A 143 -20.01 14.34 6.71
N ARG A 144 -21.21 14.03 7.19
CA ARG A 144 -21.66 14.37 8.56
C ARG A 144 -21.47 13.23 9.56
N GLY A 145 -20.84 12.13 9.11
CA GLY A 145 -20.57 10.95 9.94
C GLY A 145 -21.70 9.91 9.98
N GLU A 146 -22.80 10.11 9.27
CA GLU A 146 -23.87 9.12 9.10
C GLU A 146 -23.42 7.94 8.22
N TRP A 147 -23.93 6.74 8.52
CA TRP A 147 -23.67 5.56 7.72
C TRP A 147 -24.80 5.28 6.75
N GLU A 148 -24.44 5.11 5.48
CA GLU A 148 -25.37 4.76 4.40
C GLU A 148 -24.95 3.42 3.78
N ARG A 149 -25.94 2.59 3.42
CA ARG A 149 -25.73 1.37 2.64
C ARG A 149 -26.03 1.62 1.16
N GLY A 150 -25.28 0.97 0.29
CA GLY A 150 -25.52 1.16 -1.14
C GLY A 150 -24.51 0.49 -2.04
N SER A 151 -24.57 0.91 -3.29
CA SER A 151 -23.54 0.64 -4.30
C SER A 151 -22.84 1.95 -4.60
N PHE A 152 -21.57 2.03 -4.29
CA PHE A 152 -20.75 3.22 -4.48
C PHE A 152 -19.74 2.95 -5.60
N ASP A 153 -19.63 3.89 -6.53
CA ASP A 153 -18.60 3.81 -7.58
C ASP A 153 -17.27 4.35 -7.03
N LEU A 154 -16.38 3.44 -6.68
CA LEU A 154 -15.03 3.75 -6.19
C LEU A 154 -13.97 3.71 -7.31
N SER A 155 -14.35 3.59 -8.57
CA SER A 155 -13.43 3.38 -9.69
C SER A 155 -12.39 4.49 -9.87
N ALA A 156 -12.76 5.73 -9.55
CA ALA A 156 -11.88 6.91 -9.59
C ALA A 156 -11.22 7.25 -8.25
N GLU A 157 -11.52 6.47 -7.19
CA GLU A 157 -11.06 6.73 -5.84
C GLU A 157 -10.01 5.68 -5.41
N LYS A 158 -9.39 5.92 -4.25
CA LYS A 158 -8.54 4.91 -3.61
C LYS A 158 -9.37 3.68 -3.28
N ARG A 159 -8.86 2.53 -3.69
CA ARG A 159 -9.50 1.22 -3.52
C ARG A 159 -8.44 0.13 -3.46
N ARG A 160 -8.84 -1.07 -3.15
CA ARG A 160 -7.94 -2.22 -3.21
C ARG A 160 -7.27 -2.34 -4.59
N GLY A 161 -5.93 -2.44 -4.60
CA GLY A 161 -5.11 -2.49 -5.81
C GLY A 161 -4.77 -1.12 -6.42
N ALA A 162 -5.36 -0.04 -5.89
CA ALA A 162 -5.04 1.34 -6.26
C ALA A 162 -5.28 2.26 -5.04
N SER A 163 -4.46 2.12 -3.99
CA SER A 163 -4.61 2.88 -2.74
C SER A 163 -3.35 3.62 -2.31
N GLY A 164 -2.20 3.39 -2.98
CA GLY A 164 -0.91 3.78 -2.45
C GLY A 164 -0.51 2.91 -1.25
N PRO A 165 0.56 3.21 -0.55
CA PRO A 165 1.57 4.23 -0.83
C PRO A 165 2.49 3.86 -2.02
N ILE A 166 3.58 4.65 -2.24
CA ILE A 166 4.54 4.40 -3.34
C ILE A 166 4.98 2.93 -3.38
N GLY A 167 5.25 2.32 -2.23
CA GLY A 167 5.63 0.90 -2.12
C GLY A 167 4.61 -0.07 -2.70
N ASP A 168 3.32 0.28 -2.70
CA ASP A 168 2.25 -0.60 -3.19
C ASP A 168 2.38 -0.93 -4.67
N MET A 169 2.91 -0.02 -5.48
CA MET A 169 3.12 -0.25 -6.91
C MET A 169 4.07 -1.42 -7.22
N PHE A 170 5.00 -1.76 -6.30
CA PHE A 170 6.00 -2.80 -6.50
C PHE A 170 5.49 -4.22 -6.20
N HIS A 171 4.26 -4.35 -5.76
CA HIS A 171 3.64 -5.67 -5.54
C HIS A 171 3.07 -6.30 -6.82
N ASP A 172 2.96 -5.52 -7.89
CA ASP A 172 2.57 -5.99 -9.23
C ASP A 172 3.73 -5.77 -10.21
N GLY A 173 3.54 -6.12 -11.47
CA GLY A 173 4.57 -5.89 -12.48
C GLY A 173 4.87 -4.40 -12.68
N VAL A 174 6.13 -4.01 -12.56
CA VAL A 174 6.61 -2.62 -12.72
C VAL A 174 7.53 -2.49 -13.91
N LEU A 175 7.36 -1.45 -14.71
CA LEU A 175 8.34 -0.98 -15.68
C LEU A 175 9.05 0.25 -15.15
N LEU A 176 10.37 0.24 -15.20
CA LEU A 176 11.19 1.43 -15.06
C LEU A 176 11.23 2.14 -16.42
N VAL A 177 10.78 3.39 -16.46
CA VAL A 177 10.65 4.16 -17.71
C VAL A 177 11.55 5.40 -17.62
N PRO A 178 12.86 5.24 -17.85
CA PRO A 178 13.77 6.40 -17.92
C PRO A 178 13.42 7.26 -19.12
N GLY A 179 13.46 8.60 -18.92
CA GLY A 179 13.29 9.56 -19.99
C GLY A 179 14.50 9.57 -20.91
N THR A 180 14.26 9.52 -22.21
CA THR A 180 15.26 9.58 -23.28
C THR A 180 14.96 10.67 -24.30
N SER A 181 13.87 11.42 -24.10
CA SER A 181 13.37 12.44 -25.01
C SER A 181 13.97 13.82 -24.70
N GLY A 182 13.89 14.73 -25.69
CA GLY A 182 14.35 16.11 -25.55
C GLY A 182 15.85 16.30 -25.77
N THR A 183 16.29 17.57 -25.77
CA THR A 183 17.67 18.00 -26.06
C THR A 183 18.11 19.11 -25.10
N GLY A 184 19.41 19.32 -25.02
CA GLY A 184 20.01 20.34 -24.16
C GLY A 184 20.73 19.78 -22.95
N TYR A 185 21.65 20.56 -22.37
CA TYR A 185 22.55 20.09 -21.30
C TYR A 185 21.78 19.54 -20.10
N HIS A 186 20.84 20.30 -19.53
CA HIS A 186 20.03 19.84 -18.38
C HIS A 186 19.22 18.58 -18.67
N THR A 187 18.66 18.47 -19.87
CA THR A 187 17.92 17.29 -20.30
C THR A 187 18.83 16.06 -20.36
N HIS A 188 20.04 16.21 -20.92
CA HIS A 188 21.00 15.10 -20.98
C HIS A 188 21.47 14.65 -19.60
N VAL A 189 21.73 15.57 -18.67
CA VAL A 189 22.10 15.22 -17.30
C VAL A 189 20.95 14.51 -16.61
N THR A 190 19.70 14.96 -16.78
CA THR A 190 18.51 14.29 -16.24
C THR A 190 18.37 12.87 -16.81
N GLN A 191 18.59 12.69 -18.10
CA GLN A 191 18.57 11.37 -18.75
C GLN A 191 19.66 10.45 -18.20
N ASP A 192 20.88 10.95 -18.02
CA ASP A 192 21.99 10.17 -17.44
C ASP A 192 21.67 9.77 -15.98
N CYS A 193 21.13 10.68 -15.18
CA CYS A 193 20.67 10.38 -13.83
C CYS A 193 19.53 9.35 -13.79
N ALA A 194 18.58 9.44 -14.73
CA ALA A 194 17.51 8.47 -14.85
C ALA A 194 18.06 7.05 -15.16
N GLN A 195 19.05 6.97 -16.04
CA GLN A 195 19.71 5.69 -16.35
C GLN A 195 20.49 5.12 -15.15
N ARG A 196 21.16 5.97 -14.36
CA ARG A 196 21.83 5.52 -13.11
C ARG A 196 20.83 5.06 -12.08
N ALA A 197 19.71 5.78 -11.90
CA ALA A 197 18.66 5.41 -10.98
C ALA A 197 18.05 4.02 -11.31
N VAL A 198 17.98 3.65 -12.60
CA VAL A 198 17.60 2.29 -13.01
C VAL A 198 18.48 1.24 -12.34
N GLY A 199 19.78 1.45 -12.23
CA GLY A 199 20.71 0.56 -11.53
C GLY A 199 20.30 0.37 -10.07
N PHE A 200 20.07 1.46 -9.33
CA PHE A 200 19.66 1.43 -7.93
C PHE A 200 18.33 0.70 -7.71
N TYR A 201 17.31 0.99 -8.53
CA TYR A 201 16.03 0.31 -8.43
C TYR A 201 16.12 -1.18 -8.71
N ARG A 202 16.92 -1.59 -9.68
CA ARG A 202 17.15 -3.01 -10.00
C ARG A 202 17.91 -3.73 -8.89
N GLU A 203 18.91 -3.10 -8.29
CA GLU A 203 19.68 -3.69 -7.20
C GLU A 203 18.84 -3.82 -5.92
N ARG A 204 18.03 -2.82 -5.56
CA ARG A 204 17.21 -2.82 -4.35
C ARG A 204 16.00 -3.74 -4.45
N ASN A 205 15.31 -3.74 -5.57
CA ASN A 205 14.12 -4.57 -5.77
C ASN A 205 14.42 -5.90 -6.47
N GLY A 206 15.62 -6.06 -7.04
CA GLY A 206 16.11 -7.27 -7.67
C GLY A 206 16.83 -8.25 -6.73
N GLY A 207 16.80 -8.00 -5.42
CA GLY A 207 17.10 -9.04 -4.44
C GLY A 207 18.54 -9.32 -4.11
N VAL A 208 19.47 -8.39 -4.22
CA VAL A 208 20.77 -8.55 -3.56
C VAL A 208 20.76 -7.88 -2.19
N HIS A 209 20.00 -8.41 -1.25
CA HIS A 209 20.32 -8.22 0.15
C HIS A 209 21.63 -8.98 0.45
N ARG A 210 22.73 -8.25 0.53
CA ARG A 210 23.97 -8.77 1.11
C ARG A 210 23.65 -9.20 2.55
N GLY A 211 23.47 -10.51 2.78
CA GLY A 211 23.44 -11.11 4.10
C GLY A 211 22.12 -11.66 4.62
N GLY A 212 21.05 -11.79 3.82
CA GLY A 212 19.81 -12.43 4.26
C GLY A 212 19.71 -13.90 3.84
N ILE A 213 19.29 -14.76 4.74
CA ILE A 213 19.02 -16.21 4.54
C ILE A 213 17.75 -16.44 3.68
N MET A 214 16.97 -15.40 3.44
CA MET A 214 15.81 -15.42 2.55
C MET A 214 16.29 -15.17 1.13
N GLY A 215 16.17 -16.18 0.28
CA GLY A 215 16.60 -16.13 -1.12
C GLY A 215 16.11 -14.86 -1.80
N SER A 216 17.05 -14.21 -2.48
CA SER A 216 16.74 -13.12 -3.38
C SER A 216 15.76 -13.62 -4.43
N ASN A 217 14.54 -13.13 -4.43
CA ASN A 217 13.71 -13.25 -5.62
C ASN A 217 14.38 -12.36 -6.67
N ASP A 218 15.07 -13.00 -7.62
CA ASP A 218 15.82 -12.36 -8.71
C ASP A 218 14.84 -11.76 -9.77
N VAL A 219 13.83 -11.04 -9.28
CA VAL A 219 12.87 -10.31 -10.11
C VAL A 219 13.56 -9.02 -10.56
N ARG A 220 14.22 -9.08 -11.69
CA ARG A 220 14.78 -7.91 -12.33
C ARG A 220 13.66 -7.05 -12.89
N LEU A 221 13.51 -5.84 -12.37
CA LEU A 221 12.58 -4.88 -12.93
C LEU A 221 12.94 -4.64 -14.41
N ARG A 222 11.94 -4.76 -15.27
CA ARG A 222 12.10 -4.50 -16.71
C ARG A 222 12.28 -3.02 -16.94
N VAL A 223 13.19 -2.65 -17.83
CA VAL A 223 13.45 -1.27 -18.25
C VAL A 223 12.95 -1.09 -19.67
N VAL A 224 12.18 -0.05 -19.93
CA VAL A 224 11.69 0.34 -21.25
C VAL A 224 11.87 1.84 -21.37
N ASN A 225 12.55 2.33 -22.39
CA ASN A 225 12.67 3.75 -22.61
C ASN A 225 11.30 4.37 -22.88
N ASP A 226 11.13 5.63 -22.53
CA ASP A 226 9.88 6.36 -22.71
C ASP A 226 9.38 6.39 -24.16
N SER A 227 10.31 6.37 -25.14
CA SER A 227 10.01 6.29 -26.59
C SER A 227 9.56 4.92 -27.07
N ASP A 228 9.86 3.84 -26.33
CA ASP A 228 9.66 2.46 -26.75
C ASP A 228 8.45 1.80 -26.05
N LEU A 229 7.77 2.56 -25.18
CA LEU A 229 6.63 2.09 -24.40
C LEU A 229 5.43 1.83 -25.32
N THR A 230 4.85 0.63 -25.21
CA THR A 230 3.70 0.22 -26.04
C THR A 230 2.38 0.32 -25.28
N GLU A 231 1.25 0.35 -26.00
CA GLU A 231 -0.10 0.30 -25.41
C GLU A 231 -0.33 -0.98 -24.58
N ALA A 232 0.33 -2.08 -24.94
CA ALA A 232 0.26 -3.32 -24.15
C ALA A 232 0.98 -3.17 -22.81
N ASP A 233 2.11 -2.47 -22.77
CA ASP A 233 2.85 -2.18 -21.55
C ASP A 233 2.01 -1.30 -20.60
N LEU A 234 1.32 -0.28 -21.10
CA LEU A 234 0.42 0.58 -20.34
C LEU A 234 -0.74 -0.18 -19.68
N LYS A 235 -1.22 -1.22 -20.34
CA LYS A 235 -2.33 -2.04 -19.81
C LYS A 235 -1.88 -3.05 -18.77
N GLN A 236 -0.64 -3.51 -18.86
CA GLN A 236 -0.17 -4.65 -18.07
C GLN A 236 0.60 -4.22 -16.82
N TYR A 237 1.35 -3.12 -16.87
CA TYR A 237 2.35 -2.78 -15.86
C TYR A 237 2.04 -1.47 -15.13
N ASN A 238 2.51 -1.39 -13.88
CA ASN A 238 2.71 -0.11 -13.20
C ASN A 238 3.94 0.59 -13.81
N LEU A 239 3.90 1.91 -13.94
CA LEU A 239 5.01 2.67 -14.54
C LEU A 239 5.71 3.51 -13.50
N LEU A 240 7.04 3.40 -13.40
CA LEU A 240 7.88 4.35 -12.70
C LEU A 240 8.58 5.25 -13.72
N LEU A 241 8.05 6.44 -13.90
CA LEU A 241 8.57 7.44 -14.83
C LEU A 241 9.72 8.21 -14.19
N LEU A 242 10.91 8.11 -14.78
CA LEU A 242 12.11 8.77 -14.31
C LEU A 242 12.41 9.98 -15.21
N GLY A 243 12.46 11.18 -14.62
CA GLY A 243 12.73 12.41 -15.33
C GLY A 243 11.65 13.49 -15.14
N THR A 244 11.60 14.42 -16.07
CA THR A 244 10.65 15.52 -16.13
C THR A 244 9.89 15.50 -17.45
N PRO A 245 8.83 16.29 -17.65
CA PRO A 245 8.16 16.39 -18.95
C PRO A 245 9.07 16.83 -20.11
N ARG A 246 10.23 17.42 -19.81
CA ARG A 246 11.23 17.81 -20.81
C ARG A 246 12.10 16.63 -21.28
N SER A 247 12.28 15.62 -20.44
CA SER A 247 13.16 14.48 -20.69
C SER A 247 12.43 13.15 -20.88
N ASN A 248 11.14 13.07 -20.53
CA ASN A 248 10.32 11.87 -20.60
C ASN A 248 9.03 12.14 -21.35
N SER A 249 8.87 11.55 -22.53
CA SER A 249 7.74 11.77 -23.44
C SER A 249 6.41 11.27 -22.85
N VAL A 250 6.42 10.19 -22.05
CA VAL A 250 5.24 9.68 -21.39
C VAL A 250 4.77 10.67 -20.33
N LEU A 251 5.69 11.20 -19.51
CA LEU A 251 5.34 12.21 -18.52
C LEU A 251 4.88 13.52 -19.19
N SER A 252 5.47 13.90 -20.34
CA SER A 252 4.99 15.01 -21.14
C SER A 252 3.56 14.84 -21.62
N ARG A 253 3.17 13.63 -22.05
CA ARG A 253 1.80 13.28 -22.48
C ARG A 253 0.81 13.32 -21.32
N LEU A 254 1.23 12.88 -20.14
CA LEU A 254 0.35 12.76 -18.96
C LEU A 254 0.29 14.02 -18.09
N ARG A 255 1.15 15.03 -18.33
CA ARG A 255 1.39 16.18 -17.45
C ARG A 255 0.11 16.92 -17.00
N ASP A 256 -0.87 17.09 -17.90
CA ASP A 256 -2.09 17.83 -17.61
C ASP A 256 -3.15 16.97 -16.90
N ARG A 257 -2.88 15.69 -16.68
CA ARG A 257 -3.75 14.70 -16.04
C ARG A 257 -3.21 14.19 -14.70
N LEU A 258 -2.03 14.65 -14.30
CA LEU A 258 -1.42 14.33 -13.02
C LEU A 258 -1.51 15.56 -12.09
N PRO A 259 -1.70 15.38 -10.79
CA PRO A 259 -1.73 16.50 -9.85
C PRO A 259 -0.33 17.02 -9.49
N ILE A 260 0.65 16.82 -10.40
CA ILE A 260 2.02 17.33 -10.31
C ILE A 260 2.31 18.13 -11.57
N ALA A 261 2.90 19.32 -11.40
CA ALA A 261 3.43 20.11 -12.49
C ALA A 261 4.89 20.53 -12.23
N PHE A 262 5.67 20.62 -13.31
CA PHE A 262 7.04 21.11 -13.30
C PHE A 262 7.03 22.48 -14.02
N GLU A 263 7.17 23.56 -13.27
CA GLU A 263 7.01 24.95 -13.73
C GLU A 263 8.34 25.71 -13.56
N GLY A 264 9.22 25.64 -14.57
CA GLY A 264 10.59 26.17 -14.45
C GLY A 264 11.36 25.45 -13.37
N ASP A 265 11.78 26.18 -12.34
CA ASP A 265 12.52 25.67 -11.18
C ASP A 265 11.59 25.26 -10.02
N ALA A 266 10.29 25.24 -10.26
CA ALA A 266 9.30 24.89 -9.25
C ALA A 266 8.62 23.56 -9.54
N ILE A 267 8.30 22.84 -8.48
CA ILE A 267 7.43 21.66 -8.51
C ILE A 267 6.12 22.05 -7.82
N ARG A 268 5.00 21.88 -8.51
CA ARG A 268 3.68 22.08 -7.94
C ARG A 268 2.99 20.74 -7.74
N ILE A 269 2.49 20.52 -6.54
CA ILE A 269 1.68 19.34 -6.17
C ILE A 269 0.32 19.85 -5.70
N CYS A 270 -0.74 19.57 -6.46
CA CYS A 270 -2.05 20.17 -6.25
C CYS A 270 -1.94 21.71 -6.18
N ASP A 271 -2.22 22.30 -5.03
CA ASP A 271 -2.17 23.74 -4.74
C ASP A 271 -0.89 24.20 -4.04
N ARG A 272 0.03 23.29 -3.69
CA ARG A 272 1.32 23.59 -3.04
C ARG A 272 2.43 23.72 -4.07
N THR A 273 3.27 24.76 -3.92
CA THR A 273 4.41 25.01 -4.79
C THR A 273 5.71 24.97 -4.00
N TYR A 274 6.69 24.25 -4.52
CA TYR A 274 8.01 24.04 -3.93
C TYR A 274 9.06 24.63 -4.86
N THR A 275 9.82 25.62 -4.35
CA THR A 275 10.83 26.39 -5.08
C THR A 275 12.23 26.22 -4.53
N ALA A 276 12.44 25.20 -3.68
CA ALA A 276 13.77 24.93 -3.15
C ALA A 276 14.73 24.52 -4.28
N GLU A 277 15.93 25.08 -4.29
CA GLU A 277 16.97 24.72 -5.25
C GLU A 277 17.25 23.21 -5.20
N GLY A 278 17.13 22.55 -6.34
CA GLY A 278 17.32 21.10 -6.46
C GLY A 278 16.12 20.29 -5.94
N ALA A 279 14.92 20.88 -5.90
CA ALA A 279 13.71 20.16 -5.50
C ALA A 279 13.42 19.00 -6.44
N ALA A 280 12.98 17.91 -5.86
CA ALA A 280 12.53 16.70 -6.54
C ALA A 280 11.27 16.15 -5.90
N VAL A 281 10.52 15.38 -6.66
CA VAL A 281 9.31 14.71 -6.23
C VAL A 281 9.39 13.21 -6.55
N PHE A 282 8.93 12.41 -5.61
CA PHE A 282 8.55 11.03 -5.86
C PHE A 282 7.10 10.87 -5.41
N ALA A 283 6.21 10.51 -6.32
CA ALA A 283 4.79 10.40 -6.01
C ALA A 283 4.12 9.33 -6.88
N VAL A 284 3.08 8.70 -6.33
CA VAL A 284 2.29 7.65 -6.98
C VAL A 284 0.85 8.10 -7.18
N PHE A 285 0.27 7.72 -8.32
CA PHE A 285 -1.13 7.99 -8.69
C PHE A 285 -1.72 6.79 -9.43
N PRO A 286 -3.06 6.69 -9.54
CA PRO A 286 -3.66 5.81 -10.54
C PRO A 286 -3.27 6.30 -11.94
N HIS A 287 -2.95 5.36 -12.83
CA HIS A 287 -2.59 5.71 -14.20
C HIS A 287 -3.80 6.34 -14.93
N PRO A 288 -3.71 7.55 -15.46
CA PRO A 288 -4.86 8.26 -16.03
C PRO A 288 -5.56 7.53 -17.19
N GLU A 289 -4.86 6.64 -17.88
CA GLU A 289 -5.38 5.85 -19.01
C GLU A 289 -5.73 4.40 -18.62
N ASN A 290 -5.35 3.99 -17.40
CA ASN A 290 -5.66 2.67 -16.84
C ASN A 290 -5.71 2.72 -15.31
N PRO A 291 -6.82 3.13 -14.69
CA PRO A 291 -6.93 3.32 -13.25
C PRO A 291 -6.67 2.06 -12.39
N ASP A 292 -6.56 0.88 -13.00
CA ASP A 292 -6.18 -0.37 -12.34
C ASP A 292 -4.65 -0.55 -12.23
N ARG A 293 -3.89 0.43 -12.72
CA ARG A 293 -2.43 0.46 -12.64
C ARG A 293 -1.97 1.78 -12.03
N TYR A 294 -0.76 1.77 -11.50
CA TYR A 294 -0.11 2.97 -11.01
C TYR A 294 0.75 3.63 -12.07
N VAL A 295 0.83 4.94 -12.00
CA VAL A 295 1.93 5.72 -12.51
C VAL A 295 2.61 6.42 -11.33
N ALA A 296 3.90 6.22 -11.17
CA ALA A 296 4.71 6.98 -10.25
C ALA A 296 5.66 7.88 -11.02
N VAL A 297 5.86 9.07 -10.50
CA VAL A 297 6.79 10.08 -11.04
C VAL A 297 7.92 10.26 -10.06
N HIS A 298 9.15 10.05 -10.53
CA HIS A 298 10.35 10.37 -9.80
C HIS A 298 11.21 11.32 -10.65
N GLY A 299 11.16 12.59 -10.32
CA GLY A 299 11.80 13.63 -11.10
C GLY A 299 11.96 14.91 -10.32
N GLY A 300 12.75 15.84 -10.88
CA GLY A 300 13.02 17.12 -10.26
C GLY A 300 13.64 18.09 -11.26
N ASP A 301 13.67 19.35 -10.87
CA ASP A 301 14.23 20.42 -11.68
C ASP A 301 15.77 20.36 -11.73
N ALA A 302 16.42 20.01 -10.62
CA ALA A 302 17.85 19.72 -10.65
C ALA A 302 18.12 18.43 -11.43
N PRO A 303 19.04 18.45 -12.39
CA PRO A 303 19.31 17.29 -13.24
C PRO A 303 19.70 16.03 -12.49
N ASP A 304 20.33 16.16 -11.31
CA ASP A 304 20.81 15.07 -10.46
C ASP A 304 19.83 14.67 -9.34
N ALA A 305 18.69 15.35 -9.24
CA ALA A 305 17.70 15.12 -8.17
C ALA A 305 17.24 13.66 -8.05
N ILE A 306 17.04 12.97 -9.17
CA ILE A 306 16.62 11.57 -9.20
C ILE A 306 17.66 10.67 -8.52
N CYS A 307 18.95 10.97 -8.70
CA CYS A 307 20.02 10.17 -8.12
C CYS A 307 19.98 10.18 -6.58
N TRP A 308 19.63 11.29 -5.95
CA TRP A 308 19.51 11.36 -4.49
C TRP A 308 18.34 10.56 -3.97
N GLY A 309 17.16 10.72 -4.57
CA GLY A 309 15.95 10.01 -4.14
C GLY A 309 15.98 8.50 -4.38
N SER A 310 16.85 8.02 -5.28
CA SER A 310 16.96 6.58 -5.55
C SER A 310 17.52 5.76 -4.36
N HIS A 311 18.09 6.42 -3.36
CA HIS A 311 18.57 5.79 -2.12
C HIS A 311 17.48 5.62 -1.05
N LEU A 312 16.29 6.21 -1.21
CA LEU A 312 15.19 6.10 -0.25
C LEU A 312 14.67 4.66 -0.15
N ASP A 313 14.27 4.26 1.05
CA ASP A 313 13.64 2.96 1.27
C ASP A 313 12.20 2.98 0.75
N MET A 314 11.96 2.33 -0.37
CA MET A 314 10.69 2.31 -1.08
C MET A 314 9.52 1.76 -0.26
N HIS A 315 9.79 0.88 0.70
CA HIS A 315 8.75 0.26 1.52
C HIS A 315 8.19 1.17 2.61
N LEU A 316 8.89 2.24 2.93
CA LEU A 316 8.51 3.20 3.97
C LEU A 316 8.03 4.53 3.42
N LEU A 317 7.97 4.69 2.09
CA LEU A 317 7.56 5.93 1.48
C LEU A 317 6.03 6.13 1.55
N PRO A 318 5.57 7.38 1.74
CA PRO A 318 4.16 7.77 1.65
C PRO A 318 3.66 7.75 0.19
N ASP A 319 2.52 8.40 -0.09
CA ASP A 319 2.02 8.52 -1.47
C ASP A 319 2.82 9.55 -2.27
N TYR A 320 3.32 10.58 -1.60
CA TYR A 320 4.24 11.56 -2.21
C TYR A 320 5.30 12.01 -1.22
N LEU A 321 6.45 12.35 -1.77
CA LEU A 321 7.60 12.89 -1.08
C LEU A 321 8.21 13.99 -1.93
N VAL A 322 8.41 15.18 -1.34
CA VAL A 322 9.20 16.26 -1.92
C VAL A 322 10.48 16.40 -1.12
N TYR A 323 11.58 16.47 -1.80
CA TYR A 323 12.90 16.58 -1.18
C TYR A 323 13.83 17.48 -2.00
N ALA A 324 14.85 18.02 -1.35
CA ALA A 324 15.95 18.68 -2.04
C ALA A 324 17.26 18.13 -1.49
N ARG A 325 18.07 17.59 -2.38
CA ARG A 325 19.28 16.84 -1.98
C ARG A 325 18.90 15.74 -0.97
N GLU A 326 19.51 15.73 0.21
CA GLU A 326 19.28 14.72 1.27
C GLU A 326 18.18 15.13 2.27
N SER A 327 17.51 16.26 2.06
CA SER A 327 16.53 16.81 2.99
C SER A 327 15.11 16.65 2.47
N VAL A 328 14.25 16.02 3.26
CA VAL A 328 12.81 15.97 3.01
C VAL A 328 12.21 17.34 3.29
N ILE A 329 11.46 17.88 2.33
CA ILE A 329 10.76 19.17 2.42
C ILE A 329 9.31 18.96 2.83
N ASP A 330 8.64 18.01 2.18
CA ASP A 330 7.24 17.68 2.43
C ASP A 330 6.96 16.23 2.05
N TRP A 331 5.94 15.64 2.65
CA TRP A 331 5.48 14.30 2.34
C TRP A 331 4.04 14.11 2.82
N GLY A 332 3.33 13.14 2.26
CA GLY A 332 1.99 12.84 2.73
C GLY A 332 1.29 11.73 1.97
N PHE A 333 0.05 11.55 2.36
CA PHE A 333 -0.87 10.60 1.75
C PHE A 333 -2.00 11.39 1.06
N TRP A 334 -2.41 10.94 -0.12
CA TRP A 334 -3.58 11.49 -0.81
C TRP A 334 -4.86 11.11 -0.06
N ASP A 335 -5.88 11.96 -0.18
CA ASP A 335 -7.23 11.60 0.24
C ASP A 335 -7.81 10.48 -0.65
N ASN A 336 -9.03 10.04 -0.38
CA ASN A 336 -9.70 9.01 -1.18
C ASN A 336 -9.84 9.39 -2.66
N ARG A 337 -9.81 10.67 -3.01
CA ARG A 337 -9.92 11.18 -4.39
C ARG A 337 -8.57 11.57 -4.99
N TRP A 338 -7.49 11.08 -4.42
CA TRP A 338 -6.12 11.35 -4.87
C TRP A 338 -5.72 12.83 -4.87
N ARG A 339 -6.23 13.60 -3.90
CA ARG A 339 -5.87 15.00 -3.68
C ARG A 339 -5.01 15.14 -2.42
N ALA A 340 -4.20 16.20 -2.37
CA ALA A 340 -3.48 16.51 -1.15
C ALA A 340 -4.49 16.81 -0.02
N PRO A 341 -4.26 16.31 1.19
CA PRO A 341 -5.07 16.70 2.34
C PRO A 341 -4.94 18.20 2.59
N ALA A 342 -6.03 18.82 3.04
CA ALA A 342 -6.10 20.25 3.30
C ALA A 342 -5.14 20.72 4.40
#